data_23ff32fed3b03060b2844f82f4644d93
#
_entry.id   23ff32fed3b03060b2844f82f4644d93
#
_cell.length_a   1.000
_cell.length_b   1.000
_cell.length_c   1.000
_cell.angle_alpha   90.00
_cell.angle_beta   90.00
_cell.angle_gamma   90.00
#
_symmetry.space_group_name_H-M   'P 1'
#
loop_
_entity.id
_entity.type
_entity.pdbx_description
1 polymer ?
#
loop_
_entity_poly.entity_id
_entity_poly.type
_entity_poly.pdbx_seq_one_letter_code
_entity_poly.pdbx_strand_id
1 'polypeptide(L)'
;MPDDAAFDTKAFTGIEALLLSVIDSRVRFVTGVAGYPATALMELLLKHQLEGYKAFWMTNEKTALEKALGASVTGQRSMVVVKHVGMNVLSDPLMTSVYHTIGAGVVIIAGDDAGARASQNEQDSRFYGSLAEVALFDPATPRGVYDAVMHAFQLSEQAKVPVVIRITDRLLDSKGHVLRSRQNETTATFDKDIWKLTTKGKHQRFHRESMPLLEKAVQTTSLNWLRPGNSRMGIISSGYISVLVDKALSEPRWKGHAHLSLQMVSPFPFDMVRQFISECDEVLVVEETEPYIESHVAVTGKVKGKMTGHIPYGQVEAEHIGYALDHLGESRIGKYTEVQTIKSRGSRPLCQDCPFMPLYKCLANIDVMVAGDMGCSIRAAPEPLQAIDTGFALGSAISTACGFKDKGIAVIGDFALAHSGIVGLINAVGSVDDVVVVILQNRVAAMTGGQEAPDLMSVVKTLVSDTIVLEMPAYTSDTSNDAEDRLKGLLLSKMDQKGVSVVYLLGKCTKQ
;
A
#
# COMPACT_ATOMS: atom_id res chain seq x y z
N MET A 1 -41.69 5.35 9.12
CA MET A 1 -41.24 4.79 10.39
C MET A 1 -39.74 4.59 10.30
N PRO A 2 -38.94 5.25 11.13
CA PRO A 2 -37.50 5.00 11.18
C PRO A 2 -37.29 3.97 12.27
N ASP A 3 -37.20 2.72 11.90
CA ASP A 3 -36.80 1.66 12.83
C ASP A 3 -35.59 0.90 12.29
N ASP A 4 -34.75 0.65 13.28
CA ASP A 4 -33.64 -0.24 13.42
C ASP A 4 -32.23 0.38 13.26
N ALA A 5 -31.93 1.37 14.13
CA ALA A 5 -30.61 1.42 14.73
C ALA A 5 -30.53 0.30 15.77
N ALA A 6 -30.45 -0.93 15.33
CA ALA A 6 -30.19 -2.06 16.20
C ALA A 6 -28.79 -1.85 16.78
N PHE A 7 -28.70 -1.60 18.07
CA PHE A 7 -27.45 -1.69 18.82
C PHE A 7 -26.99 -3.15 18.72
N ASP A 8 -26.11 -3.43 17.75
CA ASP A 8 -25.48 -4.71 17.68
C ASP A 8 -24.50 -4.79 18.87
N THR A 9 -24.82 -5.60 19.85
CA THR A 9 -23.99 -5.81 21.05
C THR A 9 -22.70 -6.54 20.73
N LYS A 10 -22.56 -7.03 19.48
CA LYS A 10 -21.38 -7.75 19.00
C LYS A 10 -20.23 -6.77 18.74
N ALA A 11 -19.04 -7.12 19.22
CA ALA A 11 -17.82 -6.44 18.83
C ALA A 11 -17.35 -6.98 17.46
N PHE A 12 -16.99 -6.06 16.56
CA PHE A 12 -16.45 -6.35 15.24
C PHE A 12 -14.96 -6.08 15.21
N THR A 13 -14.22 -6.82 14.40
CA THR A 13 -12.84 -6.47 14.06
C THR A 13 -12.83 -5.29 13.08
N GLY A 14 -11.68 -4.62 12.94
CA GLY A 14 -11.54 -3.52 11.96
C GLY A 14 -11.84 -3.97 10.54
N ILE A 15 -11.44 -5.18 10.16
CA ILE A 15 -11.72 -5.74 8.83
C ILE A 15 -13.22 -6.05 8.63
N GLU A 16 -13.91 -6.57 9.67
CA GLU A 16 -15.37 -6.76 9.63
C GLU A 16 -16.11 -5.42 9.56
N ALA A 17 -15.66 -4.42 10.31
CA ALA A 17 -16.22 -3.05 10.26
C ALA A 17 -16.08 -2.45 8.86
N LEU A 18 -14.95 -2.67 8.19
CA LEU A 18 -14.72 -2.24 6.83
C LEU A 18 -15.65 -2.94 5.84
N LEU A 19 -15.83 -4.26 5.94
CA LEU A 19 -16.80 -4.99 5.12
C LEU A 19 -18.23 -4.45 5.33
N LEU A 20 -18.65 -4.22 6.58
CA LEU A 20 -19.97 -3.65 6.88
C LEU A 20 -20.16 -2.26 6.26
N SER A 21 -19.12 -1.41 6.29
CA SER A 21 -19.16 -0.08 5.70
C SER A 21 -19.30 -0.11 4.16
N VAL A 22 -18.66 -1.08 3.50
CA VAL A 22 -18.80 -1.32 2.05
C VAL A 22 -20.26 -1.65 1.68
N ILE A 23 -20.88 -2.54 2.48
CA ILE A 23 -22.28 -2.92 2.31
C ILE A 23 -23.22 -1.72 2.53
N ASP A 24 -23.04 -1.02 3.64
CA ASP A 24 -23.91 0.06 4.06
C ASP A 24 -23.72 1.35 3.23
N SER A 25 -22.52 1.55 2.64
CA SER A 25 -22.27 2.60 1.64
C SER A 25 -22.75 2.26 0.23
N ARG A 26 -23.39 1.12 0.01
CA ARG A 26 -23.88 0.69 -1.31
C ARG A 26 -22.78 0.65 -2.39
N VAL A 27 -21.58 0.20 -2.03
CA VAL A 27 -20.50 -0.01 -3.00
C VAL A 27 -20.92 -1.11 -3.97
N ARG A 28 -20.73 -0.89 -5.26
CA ARG A 28 -21.12 -1.82 -6.33
C ARG A 28 -19.93 -2.43 -7.06
N PHE A 29 -18.78 -1.77 -6.97
CA PHE A 29 -17.62 -2.16 -7.75
C PHE A 29 -16.34 -2.10 -6.91
N VAL A 30 -15.61 -3.21 -6.84
CA VAL A 30 -14.36 -3.28 -6.08
C VAL A 30 -13.26 -3.87 -6.93
N THR A 31 -12.09 -3.25 -6.91
CA THR A 31 -10.86 -3.78 -7.49
C THR A 31 -9.77 -3.81 -6.43
N GLY A 32 -8.81 -4.71 -6.56
CA GLY A 32 -7.68 -4.73 -5.64
C GLY A 32 -6.49 -5.49 -6.22
N VAL A 33 -5.31 -5.16 -5.70
CA VAL A 33 -4.07 -5.89 -5.95
C VAL A 33 -3.56 -6.44 -4.63
N ALA A 34 -3.14 -7.70 -4.64
CA ALA A 34 -2.76 -8.38 -3.43
C ALA A 34 -1.50 -7.78 -2.78
N GLY A 35 -1.58 -7.50 -1.49
CA GLY A 35 -0.48 -6.99 -0.68
C GLY A 35 -0.89 -6.84 0.79
N TYR A 36 0.02 -7.20 1.71
CA TYR A 36 -0.23 -7.07 3.15
C TYR A 36 -0.26 -5.58 3.57
N PRO A 37 -1.19 -5.18 4.46
CA PRO A 37 -2.25 -5.96 5.13
C PRO A 37 -3.58 -6.00 4.34
N ALA A 38 -3.67 -5.41 3.16
CA ALA A 38 -4.91 -5.22 2.40
C ALA A 38 -5.48 -6.52 1.79
N THR A 39 -4.68 -7.57 1.60
CA THR A 39 -5.11 -8.83 0.98
C THR A 39 -6.32 -9.46 1.67
N ALA A 40 -6.29 -9.54 3.01
CA ALA A 40 -7.36 -10.18 3.78
C ALA A 40 -8.73 -9.47 3.61
N LEU A 41 -8.72 -8.14 3.49
CA LEU A 41 -9.93 -7.38 3.18
C LEU A 41 -10.47 -7.75 1.80
N MET A 42 -9.61 -7.76 0.79
CA MET A 42 -10.05 -8.06 -0.58
C MET A 42 -10.58 -9.49 -0.69
N GLU A 43 -10.00 -10.46 0.03
CA GLU A 43 -10.52 -11.83 0.09
C GLU A 43 -11.92 -11.90 0.69
N LEU A 44 -12.21 -11.11 1.74
CA LEU A 44 -13.56 -11.00 2.29
C LEU A 44 -14.54 -10.37 1.29
N LEU A 45 -14.12 -9.31 0.60
CA LEU A 45 -14.93 -8.62 -0.40
C LEU A 45 -15.25 -9.51 -1.60
N LEU A 46 -14.32 -10.36 -2.03
CA LEU A 46 -14.53 -11.33 -3.12
C LEU A 46 -15.52 -12.43 -2.75
N LYS A 47 -15.52 -12.86 -1.49
CA LYS A 47 -16.45 -13.90 -0.99
C LYS A 47 -17.87 -13.37 -0.79
N HIS A 48 -18.01 -12.04 -0.72
CA HIS A 48 -19.29 -11.42 -0.45
C HIS A 48 -20.14 -11.35 -1.71
N GLN A 49 -21.30 -12.02 -1.69
CA GLN A 49 -22.23 -12.06 -2.82
C GLN A 49 -23.43 -11.16 -2.53
N LEU A 50 -23.44 -9.98 -3.11
CA LEU A 50 -24.58 -9.05 -3.14
C LEU A 50 -25.06 -8.89 -4.57
N GLU A 51 -26.38 -8.75 -4.74
CA GLU A 51 -26.95 -8.45 -6.05
C GLU A 51 -26.37 -7.13 -6.61
N GLY A 52 -25.86 -7.18 -7.83
CA GLY A 52 -25.25 -6.04 -8.52
C GLY A 52 -23.85 -5.63 -8.01
N TYR A 53 -23.26 -6.40 -7.09
CA TYR A 53 -21.90 -6.18 -6.60
C TYR A 53 -20.88 -6.96 -7.43
N LYS A 54 -19.74 -6.33 -7.73
CA LYS A 54 -18.64 -6.95 -8.47
C LYS A 54 -17.30 -6.66 -7.79
N ALA A 55 -16.51 -7.69 -7.56
CA ALA A 55 -15.16 -7.55 -7.02
C ALA A 55 -14.15 -8.33 -7.89
N PHE A 56 -12.96 -7.77 -8.07
CA PHE A 56 -11.96 -8.34 -8.97
C PHE A 56 -10.55 -8.22 -8.40
N TRP A 57 -9.79 -9.31 -8.42
CA TRP A 57 -8.34 -9.21 -8.38
C TRP A 57 -7.82 -8.61 -9.68
N MET A 58 -6.88 -7.69 -9.56
CA MET A 58 -6.17 -7.05 -10.66
C MET A 58 -4.69 -7.37 -10.59
N THR A 59 -4.02 -7.30 -11.72
CA THR A 59 -2.56 -7.55 -11.79
C THR A 59 -1.74 -6.31 -11.53
N ASN A 60 -2.34 -5.11 -11.66
CA ASN A 60 -1.64 -3.83 -11.55
C ASN A 60 -2.55 -2.76 -10.95
N GLU A 61 -2.05 -1.95 -10.05
CA GLU A 61 -2.81 -0.96 -9.28
C GLU A 61 -3.28 0.22 -10.14
N LYS A 62 -2.48 0.62 -11.14
CA LYS A 62 -2.90 1.65 -12.11
C LYS A 62 -4.18 1.23 -12.80
N THR A 63 -4.20 0.03 -13.36
CA THR A 63 -5.38 -0.50 -14.07
C THR A 63 -6.54 -0.81 -13.11
N ALA A 64 -6.25 -1.13 -11.84
CA ALA A 64 -7.28 -1.30 -10.81
C ALA A 64 -8.04 0.00 -10.56
N LEU A 65 -7.33 1.13 -10.40
CA LEU A 65 -7.97 2.43 -10.22
C LEU A 65 -8.68 2.89 -11.50
N GLU A 66 -8.08 2.73 -12.69
CA GLU A 66 -8.70 3.09 -13.96
C GLU A 66 -10.04 2.36 -14.18
N LYS A 67 -10.09 1.07 -13.83
CA LYS A 67 -11.34 0.27 -13.90
C LYS A 67 -12.39 0.75 -12.90
N ALA A 68 -11.99 1.12 -11.68
CA ALA A 68 -12.87 1.69 -10.67
C ALA A 68 -13.38 3.09 -11.07
N LEU A 69 -12.55 3.93 -11.70
CA LEU A 69 -12.96 5.21 -12.27
C LEU A 69 -13.97 5.02 -13.42
N GLY A 70 -13.80 4.00 -14.25
CA GLY A 70 -14.79 3.64 -15.26
C GLY A 70 -16.15 3.25 -14.69
N ALA A 71 -16.17 2.50 -13.57
CA ALA A 71 -17.40 2.19 -12.84
C ALA A 71 -18.04 3.47 -12.25
N SER A 72 -17.23 4.35 -11.68
CA SER A 72 -17.66 5.64 -11.16
C SER A 72 -18.34 6.52 -12.21
N VAL A 73 -17.75 6.63 -13.41
CA VAL A 73 -18.32 7.38 -14.54
C VAL A 73 -19.73 6.89 -14.91
N THR A 74 -20.01 5.62 -14.70
CA THR A 74 -21.31 4.99 -14.98
C THR A 74 -22.24 4.94 -13.76
N GLY A 75 -21.96 5.71 -12.70
CA GLY A 75 -22.84 5.88 -11.53
C GLY A 75 -22.72 4.78 -10.47
N GLN A 76 -21.60 4.03 -10.43
CA GLN A 76 -21.38 2.99 -9.42
C GLN A 76 -20.33 3.44 -8.41
N ARG A 77 -20.69 3.51 -7.12
CA ARG A 77 -19.67 3.67 -6.06
C ARG A 77 -18.65 2.56 -6.15
N SER A 78 -17.38 2.93 -6.19
CA SER A 78 -16.28 2.00 -6.40
C SER A 78 -15.21 2.14 -5.32
N MET A 79 -14.58 1.00 -5.00
CA MET A 79 -13.49 0.92 -4.03
C MET A 79 -12.28 0.25 -4.68
N VAL A 80 -11.09 0.77 -4.35
CA VAL A 80 -9.81 0.17 -4.75
C VAL A 80 -9.04 -0.22 -3.51
N VAL A 81 -8.56 -1.46 -3.44
CA VAL A 81 -7.85 -1.98 -2.27
C VAL A 81 -6.42 -2.32 -2.65
N VAL A 82 -5.46 -1.57 -2.09
CA VAL A 82 -4.03 -1.72 -2.39
C VAL A 82 -3.19 -1.57 -1.13
N LYS A 83 -1.96 -2.05 -1.16
CA LYS A 83 -0.96 -1.74 -0.12
C LYS A 83 -0.24 -0.42 -0.44
N HIS A 84 0.55 0.12 0.51
CA HIS A 84 1.26 1.39 0.35
C HIS A 84 2.13 1.47 -0.92
N VAL A 85 2.85 0.41 -1.30
CA VAL A 85 3.63 0.43 -2.55
C VAL A 85 2.75 0.46 -3.79
N GLY A 86 1.53 -0.06 -3.72
CA GLY A 86 0.55 0.05 -4.79
C GLY A 86 0.03 1.48 -4.98
N MET A 87 0.05 2.32 -3.92
CA MET A 87 -0.22 3.75 -4.04
C MET A 87 0.75 4.44 -5.00
N ASN A 88 2.02 4.00 -5.04
CA ASN A 88 3.02 4.52 -6.00
C ASN A 88 2.61 4.23 -7.45
N VAL A 89 2.09 3.03 -7.70
CA VAL A 89 1.71 2.58 -9.05
C VAL A 89 0.43 3.25 -9.54
N LEU A 90 -0.59 3.39 -8.66
CA LEU A 90 -1.86 4.03 -9.02
C LEU A 90 -1.81 5.57 -8.97
N SER A 91 -0.69 6.18 -8.59
CA SER A 91 -0.60 7.64 -8.41
C SER A 91 -0.92 8.42 -9.69
N ASP A 92 -0.55 7.95 -10.87
CA ASP A 92 -0.83 8.61 -12.14
C ASP A 92 -2.36 8.80 -12.38
N PRO A 93 -3.21 7.77 -12.40
CA PRO A 93 -4.65 7.97 -12.53
C PRO A 93 -5.27 8.65 -11.30
N LEU A 94 -4.70 8.53 -10.08
CA LEU A 94 -5.16 9.28 -8.91
C LEU A 94 -5.02 10.79 -9.13
N MET A 95 -3.81 11.27 -9.45
CA MET A 95 -3.53 12.69 -9.70
C MET A 95 -4.41 13.24 -10.82
N THR A 96 -4.54 12.49 -11.91
CA THR A 96 -5.31 12.91 -13.07
C THR A 96 -6.81 12.99 -12.75
N SER A 97 -7.36 12.02 -12.00
CA SER A 97 -8.80 11.97 -11.67
C SER A 97 -9.26 13.12 -10.78
N VAL A 98 -8.39 13.67 -9.94
CA VAL A 98 -8.68 14.84 -9.08
C VAL A 98 -9.12 16.05 -9.90
N TYR A 99 -8.45 16.31 -11.01
CA TYR A 99 -8.78 17.44 -11.88
C TYR A 99 -9.82 17.07 -12.94
N HIS A 100 -9.83 15.82 -13.43
CA HIS A 100 -10.72 15.37 -14.50
C HIS A 100 -12.15 15.07 -14.05
N THR A 101 -12.42 15.09 -12.75
CA THR A 101 -13.69 14.74 -12.12
C THR A 101 -14.00 13.23 -12.13
N ILE A 102 -14.95 12.85 -11.32
CA ILE A 102 -15.51 11.50 -11.21
C ILE A 102 -17.04 11.54 -11.32
N GLY A 103 -17.67 10.38 -11.41
CA GLY A 103 -19.13 10.23 -11.31
C GLY A 103 -19.57 9.93 -9.88
N ALA A 104 -19.94 8.68 -9.62
CA ALA A 104 -20.17 8.19 -8.26
C ALA A 104 -18.87 8.12 -7.44
N GLY A 105 -18.98 8.05 -6.11
CA GLY A 105 -17.84 8.09 -5.21
C GLY A 105 -16.79 7.00 -5.47
N VAL A 106 -15.53 7.38 -5.34
CA VAL A 106 -14.35 6.51 -5.45
C VAL A 106 -13.56 6.58 -4.15
N VAL A 107 -13.38 5.44 -3.48
CA VAL A 107 -12.60 5.34 -2.25
C VAL A 107 -11.44 4.37 -2.46
N ILE A 108 -10.24 4.80 -2.08
CA ILE A 108 -9.02 4.00 -2.15
C ILE A 108 -8.63 3.60 -0.72
N ILE A 109 -8.53 2.31 -0.47
CA ILE A 109 -8.01 1.76 0.78
C ILE A 109 -6.52 1.50 0.60
N ALA A 110 -5.71 2.24 1.33
CA ALA A 110 -4.26 2.11 1.35
C ALA A 110 -3.80 1.35 2.60
N GLY A 111 -3.29 0.14 2.43
CA GLY A 111 -2.78 -0.68 3.52
C GLY A 111 -1.31 -0.40 3.82
N ASP A 112 -1.02 0.24 4.95
CA ASP A 112 0.33 0.50 5.40
C ASP A 112 0.83 -0.61 6.33
N ASP A 113 2.08 -1.00 6.16
CA ASP A 113 2.77 -2.04 6.91
C ASP A 113 3.82 -1.41 7.82
N ALA A 114 3.36 -0.75 8.90
CA ALA A 114 4.24 -0.14 9.89
C ALA A 114 5.14 -1.20 10.56
N GLY A 115 6.47 -0.97 10.55
CA GLY A 115 7.47 -1.95 10.95
C GLY A 115 7.87 -2.94 9.85
N ALA A 116 7.37 -2.75 8.62
CA ALA A 116 7.72 -3.52 7.41
C ALA A 116 7.73 -5.05 7.60
N ARG A 117 6.68 -5.61 8.22
CA ARG A 117 6.59 -7.05 8.55
C ARG A 117 6.61 -7.97 7.32
N ALA A 118 5.96 -7.51 6.22
CA ALA A 118 5.80 -8.27 4.99
C ALA A 118 5.97 -7.41 3.72
N SER A 119 6.64 -6.28 3.83
CA SER A 119 6.83 -5.34 2.73
C SER A 119 8.30 -5.18 2.35
N GLN A 120 8.55 -4.76 1.11
CA GLN A 120 9.89 -4.51 0.59
C GLN A 120 10.48 -3.17 1.05
N ASN A 121 9.63 -2.25 1.49
CA ASN A 121 9.99 -0.97 2.06
C ASN A 121 8.95 -0.58 3.11
N GLU A 122 9.20 0.49 3.82
CA GLU A 122 8.29 1.10 4.76
C GLU A 122 7.93 2.49 4.23
N GLN A 123 6.62 2.76 4.06
CA GLN A 123 6.11 4.01 3.52
C GLN A 123 4.87 4.44 4.30
N ASP A 124 4.57 5.73 4.21
CA ASP A 124 3.43 6.37 4.84
C ASP A 124 2.47 6.92 3.79
N SER A 125 1.34 6.28 3.63
CA SER A 125 0.34 6.66 2.63
C SER A 125 -0.32 8.01 2.91
N ARG A 126 -0.16 8.59 4.10
CA ARG A 126 -0.72 9.92 4.44
C ARG A 126 -0.17 11.01 3.53
N PHE A 127 1.07 10.89 3.07
CA PHE A 127 1.67 11.84 2.13
C PHE A 127 0.92 11.93 0.79
N TYR A 128 0.22 10.86 0.37
CA TYR A 128 -0.61 10.93 -0.84
C TYR A 128 -1.80 11.89 -0.70
N GLY A 129 -2.30 12.12 0.51
CA GLY A 129 -3.31 13.13 0.76
C GLY A 129 -2.85 14.53 0.34
N SER A 130 -1.64 14.91 0.75
CA SER A 130 -1.05 16.20 0.39
C SER A 130 -0.58 16.25 -1.06
N LEU A 131 0.04 15.16 -1.57
CA LEU A 131 0.59 15.11 -2.93
C LEU A 131 -0.51 15.16 -4.01
N ALA A 132 -1.62 14.46 -3.80
CA ALA A 132 -2.75 14.40 -4.72
C ALA A 132 -3.84 15.45 -4.39
N GLU A 133 -3.69 16.22 -3.32
CA GLU A 133 -4.68 17.21 -2.85
C GLU A 133 -6.07 16.58 -2.61
N VAL A 134 -6.11 15.39 -2.03
CA VAL A 134 -7.36 14.66 -1.74
C VAL A 134 -7.59 14.53 -0.23
N ALA A 135 -8.83 14.27 0.13
CA ALA A 135 -9.13 13.87 1.50
C ALA A 135 -8.47 12.54 1.83
N LEU A 136 -7.84 12.49 3.02
CA LEU A 136 -7.29 11.25 3.55
C LEU A 136 -7.71 11.05 5.00
N PHE A 137 -8.25 9.85 5.25
CA PHE A 137 -8.61 9.39 6.58
C PHE A 137 -7.58 8.38 7.09
N ASP A 138 -7.23 8.52 8.37
CA ASP A 138 -6.35 7.59 9.14
C ASP A 138 -7.09 7.18 10.42
N PRO A 139 -8.09 6.27 10.32
CA PRO A 139 -8.97 5.93 11.42
C PRO A 139 -8.26 5.13 12.52
N ALA A 140 -8.72 5.32 13.77
CA ALA A 140 -8.10 4.74 14.97
C ALA A 140 -8.73 3.41 15.42
N THR A 141 -10.02 3.20 15.16
CA THR A 141 -10.82 2.11 15.73
C THR A 141 -11.73 1.47 14.68
N PRO A 142 -12.30 0.28 14.93
CA PRO A 142 -13.31 -0.31 14.05
C PRO A 142 -14.49 0.62 13.76
N ARG A 143 -14.97 1.36 14.77
CA ARG A 143 -15.99 2.42 14.59
C ARG A 143 -15.50 3.52 13.67
N GLY A 144 -14.27 4.00 13.92
CA GLY A 144 -13.65 5.05 13.09
C GLY A 144 -13.48 4.63 11.63
N VAL A 145 -13.09 3.38 11.36
CA VAL A 145 -13.02 2.81 9.99
C VAL A 145 -14.38 2.82 9.32
N TYR A 146 -15.40 2.33 10.00
CA TYR A 146 -16.77 2.31 9.46
C TYR A 146 -17.25 3.71 9.11
N ASP A 147 -17.17 4.64 10.07
CA ASP A 147 -17.60 6.02 9.89
C ASP A 147 -16.76 6.74 8.80
N ALA A 148 -15.43 6.48 8.72
CA ALA A 148 -14.56 7.05 7.70
C ALA A 148 -14.97 6.63 6.28
N VAL A 149 -15.29 5.35 6.05
CA VAL A 149 -15.76 4.87 4.73
C VAL A 149 -17.09 5.50 4.36
N MET A 150 -18.03 5.59 5.31
CA MET A 150 -19.32 6.21 5.10
C MET A 150 -19.17 7.69 4.69
N HIS A 151 -18.33 8.45 5.40
CA HIS A 151 -18.05 9.86 5.07
C HIS A 151 -17.25 10.00 3.78
N ALA A 152 -16.30 9.10 3.51
CA ALA A 152 -15.45 9.16 2.32
C ALA A 152 -16.26 9.09 1.03
N PHE A 153 -17.26 8.20 0.93
CA PHE A 153 -18.12 8.13 -0.26
C PHE A 153 -18.95 9.39 -0.44
N GLN A 154 -19.54 9.93 0.63
CA GLN A 154 -20.31 11.18 0.58
C GLN A 154 -19.41 12.35 0.14
N LEU A 155 -18.22 12.47 0.75
CA LEU A 155 -17.28 13.55 0.44
C LEU A 155 -16.74 13.43 -0.99
N SER A 156 -16.42 12.20 -1.42
CA SER A 156 -15.99 11.92 -2.79
C SER A 156 -17.01 12.40 -3.83
N GLU A 157 -18.30 12.11 -3.61
CA GLU A 157 -19.39 12.55 -4.49
C GLU A 157 -19.61 14.05 -4.47
N GLN A 158 -19.52 14.69 -3.30
CA GLN A 158 -19.68 16.14 -3.14
C GLN A 158 -18.53 16.92 -3.78
N ALA A 159 -17.30 16.51 -3.50
CA ALA A 159 -16.10 17.16 -4.02
C ALA A 159 -15.74 16.72 -5.44
N LYS A 160 -16.37 15.66 -5.95
CA LYS A 160 -16.10 15.05 -7.26
C LYS A 160 -14.64 14.63 -7.47
N VAL A 161 -14.03 14.05 -6.41
CA VAL A 161 -12.64 13.55 -6.40
C VAL A 161 -12.55 12.24 -5.63
N PRO A 162 -11.57 11.37 -5.90
CA PRO A 162 -11.29 10.21 -5.05
C PRO A 162 -10.94 10.62 -3.61
N VAL A 163 -11.18 9.71 -2.67
CA VAL A 163 -10.80 9.84 -1.25
C VAL A 163 -9.95 8.64 -0.85
N VAL A 164 -8.93 8.86 -0.03
CA VAL A 164 -8.05 7.80 0.47
C VAL A 164 -8.36 7.49 1.94
N ILE A 165 -8.34 6.22 2.30
CA ILE A 165 -8.41 5.75 3.69
C ILE A 165 -7.19 4.88 3.94
N ARG A 166 -6.37 5.28 4.91
CA ARG A 166 -5.24 4.49 5.37
C ARG A 166 -5.70 3.46 6.39
N ILE A 167 -5.20 2.24 6.28
CA ILE A 167 -5.42 1.16 7.23
C ILE A 167 -4.09 0.51 7.61
N THR A 168 -4.00 -0.01 8.83
CA THR A 168 -2.86 -0.80 9.31
C THR A 168 -3.34 -2.15 9.81
N ASP A 169 -2.44 -3.11 9.93
CA ASP A 169 -2.75 -4.46 10.46
C ASP A 169 -3.36 -4.41 11.85
N ARG A 170 -2.79 -3.59 12.75
CA ARG A 170 -3.27 -3.46 14.13
C ARG A 170 -4.69 -2.89 14.19
N LEU A 171 -5.03 -1.96 13.30
CA LEU A 171 -6.38 -1.46 13.17
C LEU A 171 -7.34 -2.55 12.69
N LEU A 172 -6.93 -3.32 11.68
CA LEU A 172 -7.76 -4.40 11.13
C LEU A 172 -8.04 -5.51 12.15
N ASP A 173 -7.07 -5.82 13.03
CA ASP A 173 -7.19 -6.83 14.07
C ASP A 173 -7.88 -6.32 15.35
N SER A 174 -7.95 -5.00 15.54
CA SER A 174 -8.59 -4.39 16.71
C SER A 174 -10.08 -4.68 16.76
N LYS A 175 -10.66 -4.74 17.96
CA LYS A 175 -12.09 -5.01 18.16
C LYS A 175 -12.82 -3.81 18.74
N GLY A 176 -14.05 -3.58 18.28
CA GLY A 176 -14.89 -2.49 18.77
C GLY A 176 -16.33 -2.60 18.30
N HIS A 177 -17.20 -1.80 18.87
CA HIS A 177 -18.60 -1.75 18.47
C HIS A 177 -18.79 -0.79 17.28
N VAL A 178 -19.71 -1.15 16.37
CA VAL A 178 -20.04 -0.36 15.19
C VAL A 178 -21.53 -0.01 15.25
N LEU A 179 -21.85 1.27 15.13
CA LEU A 179 -23.23 1.72 14.94
C LEU A 179 -23.50 1.80 13.43
N ARG A 180 -24.28 0.85 12.94
CA ARG A 180 -24.57 0.77 11.51
C ARG A 180 -25.62 1.78 11.09
N SER A 181 -25.42 2.37 9.93
CA SER A 181 -26.41 3.18 9.24
C SER A 181 -26.26 2.96 7.72
N ARG A 182 -27.39 2.80 7.01
CA ARG A 182 -27.36 2.57 5.57
C ARG A 182 -27.43 3.88 4.81
N GLN A 183 -26.58 4.05 3.82
CA GLN A 183 -26.71 5.13 2.85
C GLN A 183 -27.71 4.77 1.75
N ASN A 184 -28.29 5.80 1.14
CA ASN A 184 -29.08 5.63 -0.07
C ASN A 184 -28.17 5.27 -1.25
N GLU A 185 -28.75 4.69 -2.31
CA GLU A 185 -28.09 4.57 -3.60
C GLU A 185 -27.64 5.96 -4.06
N THR A 186 -26.51 5.99 -4.75
CA THR A 186 -25.98 7.25 -5.26
C THR A 186 -26.81 7.78 -6.42
N THR A 187 -26.98 9.09 -6.44
CA THR A 187 -27.52 9.85 -7.58
C THR A 187 -26.44 10.64 -8.30
N ALA A 188 -25.18 10.48 -7.87
CA ALA A 188 -24.05 11.19 -8.46
C ALA A 188 -23.81 10.75 -9.91
N THR A 189 -23.62 11.73 -10.78
CA THR A 189 -23.42 11.53 -12.21
C THR A 189 -22.11 12.16 -12.65
N PHE A 190 -21.51 11.59 -13.69
CA PHE A 190 -20.32 12.15 -14.31
C PHE A 190 -20.64 13.42 -15.09
N ASP A 191 -19.94 14.48 -14.76
CA ASP A 191 -20.12 15.80 -15.38
C ASP A 191 -19.19 15.94 -16.61
N LYS A 192 -19.75 15.77 -17.79
CA LYS A 192 -19.02 15.88 -19.05
C LYS A 192 -18.51 17.28 -19.33
N ASP A 193 -19.13 18.31 -18.77
CA ASP A 193 -18.73 19.70 -19.02
C ASP A 193 -17.48 20.05 -18.22
N ILE A 194 -17.37 19.56 -16.99
CA ILE A 194 -16.11 19.60 -16.25
C ILE A 194 -15.01 18.86 -16.99
N TRP A 195 -15.31 17.65 -17.50
CA TRP A 195 -14.31 16.84 -18.20
C TRP A 195 -13.77 17.52 -19.46
N LYS A 196 -14.59 18.30 -20.16
CA LYS A 196 -14.22 19.06 -21.37
C LYS A 196 -13.44 20.33 -21.12
N LEU A 197 -13.33 20.81 -19.90
CA LEU A 197 -12.54 21.99 -19.57
C LEU A 197 -11.09 21.82 -20.01
N THR A 198 -10.40 22.93 -20.32
CA THR A 198 -8.96 22.91 -20.51
C THR A 198 -8.25 22.47 -19.22
N THR A 199 -7.01 22.01 -19.32
CA THR A 199 -6.20 21.64 -18.14
C THR A 199 -6.17 22.74 -17.09
N LYS A 200 -5.94 24.00 -17.53
CA LYS A 200 -5.97 25.19 -16.65
C LYS A 200 -7.37 25.38 -16.03
N GLY A 201 -8.43 25.22 -16.81
CA GLY A 201 -9.80 25.35 -16.32
C GLY A 201 -10.17 24.29 -15.28
N LYS A 202 -9.75 23.05 -15.48
CA LYS A 202 -9.92 21.94 -14.51
C LYS A 202 -9.21 22.25 -13.18
N HIS A 203 -7.95 22.68 -13.25
CA HIS A 203 -7.16 23.06 -12.08
C HIS A 203 -7.82 24.22 -11.30
N GLN A 204 -8.22 25.29 -12.01
CA GLN A 204 -8.92 26.42 -11.39
C GLN A 204 -10.26 26.01 -10.75
N ARG A 205 -11.04 25.17 -11.44
CA ARG A 205 -12.30 24.63 -10.88
C ARG A 205 -12.05 23.84 -9.61
N PHE A 206 -11.05 22.94 -9.59
CA PHE A 206 -10.71 22.13 -8.42
C PHE A 206 -10.45 23.03 -7.19
N HIS A 207 -9.59 24.04 -7.32
CA HIS A 207 -9.26 24.93 -6.20
C HIS A 207 -10.40 25.89 -5.80
N ARG A 208 -11.35 26.14 -6.67
CA ARG A 208 -12.51 27.02 -6.36
C ARG A 208 -13.71 26.27 -5.81
N GLU A 209 -13.87 24.99 -6.17
CA GLU A 209 -15.08 24.23 -5.85
C GLU A 209 -14.79 23.00 -4.98
N SER A 210 -13.83 22.15 -5.38
CA SER A 210 -13.56 20.89 -4.69
C SER A 210 -12.73 21.09 -3.42
N MET A 211 -11.61 21.79 -3.51
CA MET A 211 -10.70 22.00 -2.38
C MET A 211 -11.37 22.66 -1.17
N PRO A 212 -12.19 23.73 -1.31
CA PRO A 212 -12.90 24.32 -0.17
C PRO A 212 -13.89 23.37 0.52
N LEU A 213 -14.47 22.39 -0.22
CA LEU A 213 -15.31 21.36 0.38
C LEU A 213 -14.48 20.39 1.23
N LEU A 214 -13.28 20.00 0.74
CA LEU A 214 -12.36 19.14 1.49
C LEU A 214 -11.83 19.84 2.74
N GLU A 215 -11.44 21.11 2.63
CA GLU A 215 -10.99 21.96 3.75
C GLU A 215 -12.09 22.12 4.81
N LYS A 216 -13.33 22.39 4.38
CA LYS A 216 -14.47 22.45 5.30
C LYS A 216 -14.71 21.11 5.98
N ALA A 217 -14.64 20.01 5.24
CA ALA A 217 -14.87 18.67 5.77
C ALA A 217 -13.91 18.34 6.91
N VAL A 218 -12.61 18.63 6.75
CA VAL A 218 -11.61 18.32 7.79
C VAL A 218 -11.78 19.18 9.06
N GLN A 219 -12.30 20.41 8.92
CA GLN A 219 -12.57 21.29 10.07
C GLN A 219 -13.86 20.91 10.84
N THR A 220 -14.82 20.29 10.16
CA THR A 220 -16.13 19.98 10.74
C THR A 220 -16.38 18.51 11.04
N THR A 221 -15.44 17.63 10.69
CA THR A 221 -15.60 16.20 10.93
C THR A 221 -15.61 15.87 12.42
N SER A 222 -16.55 15.03 12.84
CA SER A 222 -16.58 14.48 14.19
C SER A 222 -15.55 13.35 14.42
N LEU A 223 -14.85 12.93 13.37
CA LEU A 223 -13.78 11.92 13.47
C LEU A 223 -12.51 12.49 14.11
N ASN A 224 -12.24 13.79 13.92
CA ASN A 224 -11.21 14.49 14.68
C ASN A 224 -11.79 14.91 16.02
N TRP A 225 -11.17 14.52 17.11
CA TRP A 225 -11.72 14.79 18.43
C TRP A 225 -10.63 15.21 19.43
N LEU A 226 -11.06 16.01 20.39
CA LEU A 226 -10.24 16.53 21.48
C LEU A 226 -10.70 15.94 22.82
N ARG A 227 -9.80 15.25 23.49
CA ARG A 227 -9.90 14.95 24.92
C ARG A 227 -9.28 16.11 25.71
N PRO A 228 -10.06 16.87 26.47
CA PRO A 228 -9.52 17.97 27.25
C PRO A 228 -8.60 17.45 28.36
N GLY A 229 -7.61 18.24 28.73
CA GLY A 229 -6.72 18.03 29.85
C GLY A 229 -6.71 19.22 30.80
N ASN A 230 -6.05 19.06 31.94
CA ASN A 230 -5.84 20.12 32.93
C ASN A 230 -4.35 20.49 33.11
N SER A 231 -3.45 19.83 32.38
CA SER A 231 -2.04 20.21 32.26
C SER A 231 -1.83 21.04 30.99
N ARG A 232 -0.69 21.74 30.94
CA ARG A 232 -0.27 22.48 29.73
C ARG A 232 0.53 21.62 28.75
N MET A 233 0.50 20.31 28.94
CA MET A 233 1.11 19.33 28.05
C MET A 233 0.04 18.72 27.15
N GLY A 234 0.29 18.70 25.84
CA GLY A 234 -0.64 18.17 24.85
C GLY A 234 -0.04 17.01 24.06
N ILE A 235 -0.91 16.15 23.53
CA ILE A 235 -0.53 15.07 22.61
C ILE A 235 -1.37 15.20 21.34
N ILE A 236 -0.73 15.06 20.18
CA ILE A 236 -1.41 14.91 18.88
C ILE A 236 -1.09 13.54 18.33
N SER A 237 -2.10 12.81 17.86
CA SER A 237 -1.89 11.51 17.22
C SER A 237 -2.85 11.28 16.05
N SER A 238 -2.57 10.27 15.22
CA SER A 238 -3.48 9.79 14.19
C SER A 238 -3.46 8.27 14.06
N GLY A 239 -4.50 7.73 13.46
CA GLY A 239 -4.62 6.30 13.23
C GLY A 239 -4.72 5.48 14.51
N TYR A 240 -4.42 4.19 14.40
CA TYR A 240 -4.46 3.24 15.54
C TYR A 240 -3.65 3.70 16.76
N ILE A 241 -2.62 4.50 16.56
CA ILE A 241 -1.79 5.05 17.64
C ILE A 241 -2.61 5.86 18.64
N SER A 242 -3.68 6.52 18.22
CA SER A 242 -4.57 7.25 19.12
C SER A 242 -5.14 6.37 20.23
N VAL A 243 -5.38 5.08 19.95
CA VAL A 243 -5.82 4.10 20.97
C VAL A 243 -4.74 3.83 22.01
N LEU A 244 -3.48 3.73 21.57
CA LEU A 244 -2.34 3.53 22.48
C LEU A 244 -2.09 4.77 23.33
N VAL A 245 -2.23 5.95 22.77
CA VAL A 245 -2.15 7.23 23.51
C VAL A 245 -3.25 7.29 24.57
N ASP A 246 -4.51 6.99 24.23
CA ASP A 246 -5.60 7.00 25.20
C ASP A 246 -5.39 6.00 26.34
N LYS A 247 -4.82 4.83 26.02
CA LYS A 247 -4.47 3.84 27.02
C LYS A 247 -3.37 4.35 27.94
N ALA A 248 -2.32 5.00 27.42
CA ALA A 248 -1.28 5.62 28.22
C ALA A 248 -1.85 6.72 29.12
N LEU A 249 -2.72 7.59 28.59
CA LEU A 249 -3.38 8.65 29.35
C LEU A 249 -4.41 8.16 30.38
N SER A 250 -4.66 6.87 30.46
CA SER A 250 -5.43 6.27 31.54
C SER A 250 -4.60 6.09 32.81
N GLU A 251 -3.27 6.13 32.71
CA GLU A 251 -2.39 6.08 33.86
C GLU A 251 -2.44 7.39 34.67
N PRO A 252 -2.49 7.34 36.00
CA PRO A 252 -2.64 8.52 36.86
C PRO A 252 -1.63 9.63 36.60
N ARG A 253 -0.37 9.27 36.28
CA ARG A 253 0.75 10.21 36.05
C ARG A 253 0.59 11.08 34.80
N TRP A 254 -0.18 10.62 33.78
CA TRP A 254 -0.37 11.33 32.51
C TRP A 254 -1.82 11.73 32.25
N LYS A 255 -2.74 11.35 33.14
CA LYS A 255 -4.19 11.56 32.98
C LYS A 255 -4.59 13.01 32.71
N GLY A 256 -3.76 13.97 33.15
CA GLY A 256 -4.01 15.40 32.99
C GLY A 256 -3.66 15.97 31.61
N HIS A 257 -3.02 15.22 30.71
CA HIS A 257 -2.64 15.73 29.40
C HIS A 257 -3.83 15.76 28.45
N ALA A 258 -3.90 16.81 27.63
CA ALA A 258 -4.88 16.93 26.55
C ALA A 258 -4.46 16.05 25.37
N HIS A 259 -5.44 15.48 24.64
CA HIS A 259 -5.17 14.64 23.47
C HIS A 259 -6.04 15.05 22.30
N LEU A 260 -5.41 15.48 21.20
CA LEU A 260 -6.03 15.72 19.92
C LEU A 260 -5.77 14.52 19.00
N SER A 261 -6.82 13.75 18.69
CA SER A 261 -6.78 12.64 17.73
C SER A 261 -7.27 13.11 16.37
N LEU A 262 -6.41 13.00 15.36
CA LEU A 262 -6.71 13.33 13.99
C LEU A 262 -6.95 12.05 13.20
N GLN A 263 -8.20 11.82 12.77
CA GLN A 263 -8.58 10.68 11.93
C GLN A 263 -8.92 11.09 10.48
N MET A 264 -9.06 12.38 10.21
CA MET A 264 -8.99 12.97 8.88
C MET A 264 -7.81 13.93 8.88
N VAL A 265 -6.76 13.57 8.14
CA VAL A 265 -5.45 14.24 8.22
C VAL A 265 -5.10 15.04 6.96
N SER A 266 -5.86 14.88 5.89
CA SER A 266 -5.71 15.67 4.66
C SER A 266 -7.08 16.12 4.15
N PRO A 267 -7.23 17.40 3.71
CA PRO A 267 -6.26 18.49 3.88
C PRO A 267 -5.83 18.65 5.33
N PHE A 268 -4.59 19.09 5.58
CA PHE A 268 -4.11 19.17 6.95
C PHE A 268 -4.95 20.21 7.77
N PRO A 269 -5.48 19.85 8.96
CA PRO A 269 -6.37 20.71 9.76
C PRO A 269 -5.62 21.78 10.52
N PHE A 270 -4.98 22.72 9.81
CA PHE A 270 -4.08 23.74 10.38
C PHE A 270 -4.70 24.54 11.52
N ASP A 271 -5.94 24.98 11.40
CA ASP A 271 -6.55 25.85 12.41
C ASP A 271 -6.78 25.09 13.72
N MET A 272 -7.31 23.88 13.65
CA MET A 272 -7.52 23.02 14.81
C MET A 272 -6.19 22.69 15.52
N VAL A 273 -5.18 22.32 14.76
CA VAL A 273 -3.86 21.93 15.30
C VAL A 273 -3.13 23.16 15.87
N ARG A 274 -3.15 24.30 15.20
CA ARG A 274 -2.54 25.55 15.70
C ARG A 274 -3.21 26.01 16.99
N GLN A 275 -4.54 25.98 17.05
CA GLN A 275 -5.27 26.30 18.27
C GLN A 275 -4.81 25.39 19.42
N PHE A 276 -4.81 24.08 19.21
CA PHE A 276 -4.37 23.12 20.23
C PHE A 276 -2.93 23.38 20.71
N ILE A 277 -1.99 23.60 19.79
CA ILE A 277 -0.58 23.91 20.14
C ILE A 277 -0.48 25.23 20.90
N SER A 278 -1.31 26.24 20.58
CA SER A 278 -1.27 27.52 21.28
C SER A 278 -1.67 27.44 22.75
N GLU A 279 -2.52 26.49 23.10
CA GLU A 279 -3.02 26.23 24.45
C GLU A 279 -2.06 25.39 25.30
N CYS A 280 -1.02 24.82 24.68
CA CYS A 280 -0.02 23.96 25.33
C CYS A 280 1.34 24.66 25.46
N ASP A 281 2.12 24.31 26.50
CA ASP A 281 3.53 24.68 26.61
C ASP A 281 4.41 23.77 25.78
N GLU A 282 4.12 22.46 25.80
CA GLU A 282 4.76 21.45 24.96
C GLU A 282 3.74 20.47 24.39
N VAL A 283 4.03 19.93 23.21
CA VAL A 283 3.18 18.99 22.48
C VAL A 283 4.00 17.81 21.99
N LEU A 284 3.57 16.60 22.32
CA LEU A 284 4.11 15.37 21.77
C LEU A 284 3.27 14.94 20.56
N VAL A 285 3.90 14.77 19.41
CA VAL A 285 3.29 14.14 18.23
C VAL A 285 3.63 12.64 18.23
N VAL A 286 2.59 11.81 18.28
CA VAL A 286 2.71 10.34 18.27
C VAL A 286 2.03 9.81 17.03
N GLU A 287 2.82 9.36 16.07
CA GLU A 287 2.34 8.94 14.75
C GLU A 287 3.21 7.82 14.13
N GLU A 288 2.65 7.11 13.18
CA GLU A 288 3.29 6.07 12.35
C GLU A 288 3.06 6.37 10.87
N THR A 289 3.93 6.11 9.95
CA THR A 289 5.30 5.56 10.07
C THR A 289 6.33 6.69 10.14
N GLU A 290 6.07 7.73 9.38
CA GLU A 290 6.90 8.90 9.14
C GLU A 290 6.36 10.14 9.89
N PRO A 291 7.14 11.22 10.03
CA PRO A 291 6.71 12.45 10.72
C PRO A 291 5.77 13.30 9.83
N TYR A 292 4.60 12.79 9.48
CA TYR A 292 3.63 13.50 8.64
C TYR A 292 3.04 14.71 9.39
N ILE A 293 2.45 14.51 10.57
CA ILE A 293 1.87 15.59 11.38
C ILE A 293 2.96 16.52 11.87
N GLU A 294 4.03 15.95 12.44
CA GLU A 294 5.14 16.72 13.00
C GLU A 294 5.76 17.65 11.95
N SER A 295 5.93 17.20 10.70
CA SER A 295 6.49 18.03 9.62
C SER A 295 5.67 19.28 9.29
N HIS A 296 4.36 19.25 9.51
CA HIS A 296 3.49 20.40 9.30
C HIS A 296 3.56 21.43 10.42
N VAL A 297 4.07 21.07 11.60
CA VAL A 297 4.00 21.92 12.81
C VAL A 297 5.33 22.10 13.56
N ALA A 298 6.41 21.45 13.13
CA ALA A 298 7.72 21.45 13.79
C ALA A 298 8.34 22.84 14.00
N VAL A 299 7.89 23.84 13.24
CA VAL A 299 8.42 25.22 13.26
C VAL A 299 8.14 25.95 14.59
N THR A 300 7.24 25.42 15.43
CA THR A 300 6.81 26.14 16.66
C THR A 300 7.79 26.04 17.82
N GLY A 301 8.79 25.17 17.76
CA GLY A 301 9.74 24.92 18.87
C GLY A 301 9.15 24.18 20.09
N LYS A 302 7.83 24.08 20.18
CA LYS A 302 7.10 23.41 21.26
C LYS A 302 6.80 21.93 20.96
N VAL A 303 6.98 21.52 19.69
CA VAL A 303 6.57 20.19 19.23
C VAL A 303 7.74 19.22 19.35
N LYS A 304 7.45 18.08 19.91
CA LYS A 304 8.35 16.92 20.07
C LYS A 304 7.75 15.74 19.32
N GLY A 305 8.58 14.86 18.78
CA GLY A 305 8.12 13.68 18.07
C GLY A 305 9.28 12.87 17.50
N LYS A 306 9.14 12.36 16.28
CA LYS A 306 10.19 11.59 15.59
C LYS A 306 11.43 12.45 15.27
N MET A 307 11.23 13.68 14.79
CA MET A 307 12.31 14.60 14.42
C MET A 307 13.16 15.06 15.61
N THR A 308 12.62 14.98 16.82
CA THR A 308 13.33 15.28 18.06
C THR A 308 13.80 14.02 18.80
N GLY A 309 13.55 12.84 18.24
CA GLY A 309 13.95 11.55 18.79
C GLY A 309 13.10 11.05 19.97
N HIS A 310 11.97 11.70 20.29
CA HIS A 310 11.05 11.26 21.33
C HIS A 310 10.27 10.02 20.91
N ILE A 311 9.92 9.92 19.67
CA ILE A 311 9.19 8.79 19.06
C ILE A 311 10.07 8.16 17.97
N PRO A 312 10.20 6.81 17.91
CA PRO A 312 10.96 6.14 16.86
C PRO A 312 10.27 6.26 15.50
N TYR A 313 11.05 6.17 14.41
CA TYR A 313 10.51 5.94 13.08
C TYR A 313 9.90 4.54 12.99
N GLY A 314 9.01 4.34 12.02
CA GLY A 314 8.32 3.08 11.83
C GLY A 314 7.23 2.83 12.87
N GLN A 315 7.09 1.58 13.31
CA GLN A 315 6.06 1.15 14.25
C GLN A 315 6.30 1.70 15.67
N VAL A 316 5.23 2.24 16.28
CA VAL A 316 5.24 2.79 17.63
C VAL A 316 4.53 1.85 18.60
N GLU A 317 5.16 1.54 19.72
CA GLU A 317 4.62 0.71 20.80
C GLU A 317 4.26 1.55 22.04
N ALA A 318 3.46 0.99 22.95
CA ALA A 318 3.03 1.68 24.17
C ALA A 318 4.21 2.15 25.05
N GLU A 319 5.29 1.36 25.10
CA GLU A 319 6.50 1.70 25.84
C GLU A 319 7.23 2.94 25.29
N HIS A 320 7.19 3.14 23.96
CA HIS A 320 7.75 4.34 23.32
C HIS A 320 6.99 5.59 23.75
N ILE A 321 5.65 5.49 23.82
CA ILE A 321 4.79 6.60 24.27
C ILE A 321 5.07 6.94 25.73
N GLY A 322 5.12 5.92 26.61
CA GLY A 322 5.42 6.12 28.02
C GLY A 322 6.78 6.78 28.24
N TYR A 323 7.81 6.30 27.54
CA TYR A 323 9.14 6.89 27.62
C TYR A 323 9.16 8.35 27.14
N ALA A 324 8.51 8.64 26.02
CA ALA A 324 8.44 10.01 25.48
C ALA A 324 7.72 10.97 26.44
N LEU A 325 6.63 10.53 27.08
CA LEU A 325 5.88 11.33 28.04
C LEU A 325 6.71 11.64 29.30
N ASP A 326 7.51 10.69 29.78
CA ASP A 326 8.39 10.90 30.94
C ASP A 326 9.57 11.85 30.63
N HIS A 327 9.94 12.02 29.34
CA HIS A 327 11.08 12.84 28.91
C HIS A 327 10.66 14.06 28.04
N LEU A 328 9.38 14.42 28.08
CA LEU A 328 8.82 15.46 27.21
C LEU A 328 9.48 16.83 27.42
N GLY A 329 9.97 17.12 28.67
CA GLY A 329 10.71 18.35 28.97
C GLY A 329 12.10 18.44 28.33
N GLU A 330 12.63 17.39 27.75
CA GLU A 330 13.91 17.39 27.07
C GLU A 330 13.77 17.96 25.65
N SER A 331 14.76 18.75 25.20
CA SER A 331 14.71 19.33 23.86
C SER A 331 14.89 18.28 22.76
N ARG A 332 15.66 17.22 23.05
CA ARG A 332 15.96 16.10 22.16
C ARG A 332 16.34 14.85 22.95
N ILE A 333 15.92 13.68 22.46
CA ILE A 333 16.27 12.38 23.04
C ILE A 333 17.13 11.59 22.05
N GLY A 334 18.27 11.06 22.54
CA GLY A 334 19.18 10.25 21.71
C GLY A 334 18.77 8.79 21.54
N LYS A 335 17.87 8.27 22.39
CA LYS A 335 17.53 6.84 22.48
C LYS A 335 17.17 6.17 21.13
N TYR A 336 16.47 6.89 20.26
CA TYR A 336 16.02 6.36 18.95
C TYR A 336 16.82 6.90 17.77
N THR A 337 17.77 7.81 18.03
CA THR A 337 18.68 8.36 17.00
C THR A 337 20.02 7.64 16.97
N GLU A 338 20.34 6.84 17.99
CA GLU A 338 21.52 5.97 17.95
C GLU A 338 21.34 4.92 16.87
N VAL A 339 22.35 4.82 16.01
CA VAL A 339 22.40 3.80 14.96
C VAL A 339 22.41 2.43 15.63
N GLN A 340 21.24 1.85 15.85
CA GLN A 340 21.15 0.43 16.17
C GLN A 340 21.80 -0.34 15.05
N THR A 341 22.46 -1.43 15.36
CA THR A 341 23.11 -2.31 14.35
C THR A 341 22.17 -2.53 13.19
N ILE A 342 22.52 -1.97 12.03
CA ILE A 342 21.75 -2.16 10.78
C ILE A 342 21.78 -3.64 10.48
N LYS A 343 20.65 -4.30 10.66
CA LYS A 343 20.54 -5.73 10.40
C LYS A 343 20.58 -5.96 8.89
N SER A 344 21.42 -6.90 8.49
CA SER A 344 21.29 -7.45 7.14
C SER A 344 19.89 -8.04 6.96
N ARG A 345 19.41 -8.08 5.71
CA ARG A 345 18.14 -8.72 5.37
C ARG A 345 18.12 -10.14 5.94
N GLY A 346 17.26 -10.37 6.93
CA GLY A 346 17.11 -11.70 7.52
C GLY A 346 16.66 -12.69 6.45
N SER A 347 17.25 -13.87 6.44
CA SER A 347 16.89 -14.92 5.50
C SER A 347 15.51 -15.47 5.83
N ARG A 348 14.48 -15.02 5.10
CA ARG A 348 13.34 -15.90 4.85
C ARG A 348 13.74 -16.76 3.65
N PRO A 349 14.21 -17.99 3.83
CA PRO A 349 14.72 -18.79 2.73
C PRO A 349 13.61 -19.08 1.71
N LEU A 350 14.02 -19.39 0.49
CA LEU A 350 13.12 -20.02 -0.48
C LEU A 350 12.55 -21.31 0.11
N CYS A 351 11.39 -21.73 -0.40
CA CYS A 351 10.84 -23.03 -0.05
C CYS A 351 11.86 -24.12 -0.43
N GLN A 352 12.08 -25.11 0.45
CA GLN A 352 13.08 -26.17 0.20
C GLN A 352 12.72 -27.02 -1.02
N ASP A 353 11.43 -27.13 -1.30
CA ASP A 353 10.82 -27.87 -2.41
C ASP A 353 10.49 -26.96 -3.63
N CYS A 354 11.04 -25.77 -3.70
CA CYS A 354 10.80 -24.83 -4.80
C CYS A 354 11.28 -25.41 -6.13
N PRO A 355 10.43 -25.56 -7.17
CA PRO A 355 10.85 -26.11 -8.46
C PRO A 355 11.93 -25.30 -9.16
N PHE A 356 12.09 -24.03 -8.79
CA PHE A 356 13.08 -23.12 -9.35
C PHE A 356 14.40 -23.09 -8.55
N MET A 357 14.55 -23.94 -7.54
CA MET A 357 15.80 -24.02 -6.74
C MET A 357 17.05 -24.28 -7.61
N PRO A 358 17.02 -25.20 -8.62
CA PRO A 358 18.16 -25.40 -9.49
C PRO A 358 18.60 -24.14 -10.23
N LEU A 359 17.65 -23.28 -10.65
CA LEU A 359 18.00 -21.99 -11.27
C LEU A 359 18.79 -21.10 -10.31
N TYR A 360 18.30 -20.92 -9.08
CA TYR A 360 18.97 -20.03 -8.12
C TYR A 360 20.35 -20.53 -7.71
N LYS A 361 20.52 -21.83 -7.57
CA LYS A 361 21.84 -22.42 -7.33
C LYS A 361 22.78 -22.24 -8.54
N CYS A 362 22.26 -22.39 -9.76
CA CYS A 362 22.99 -22.12 -10.97
C CYS A 362 23.45 -20.65 -11.02
N LEU A 363 22.56 -19.71 -10.78
CA LEU A 363 22.85 -18.27 -10.81
C LEU A 363 23.87 -17.86 -9.74
N ALA A 364 23.86 -18.47 -8.57
CA ALA A 364 24.86 -18.26 -7.53
C ALA A 364 26.29 -18.65 -7.95
N ASN A 365 26.44 -19.47 -9.02
CA ASN A 365 27.69 -19.99 -9.51
C ASN A 365 28.07 -19.48 -10.93
N ILE A 366 27.41 -18.40 -11.37
CA ILE A 366 27.73 -17.72 -12.64
C ILE A 366 28.19 -16.29 -12.32
N ASP A 367 29.30 -15.88 -12.88
CA ASP A 367 29.85 -14.52 -12.75
C ASP A 367 29.17 -13.57 -13.75
N VAL A 368 27.88 -13.27 -13.48
CA VAL A 368 27.01 -12.37 -14.28
C VAL A 368 26.09 -11.64 -13.36
N MET A 369 25.87 -10.34 -13.58
CA MET A 369 24.89 -9.56 -12.81
C MET A 369 23.44 -10.05 -13.05
N VAL A 370 22.73 -10.29 -11.96
CA VAL A 370 21.35 -10.80 -11.98
C VAL A 370 20.37 -9.81 -11.34
N ALA A 371 19.43 -9.32 -12.12
CA ALA A 371 18.31 -8.52 -11.61
C ALA A 371 17.10 -9.43 -11.29
N GLY A 372 16.58 -9.33 -10.09
CA GLY A 372 15.32 -9.95 -9.68
C GLY A 372 14.18 -8.95 -9.57
N ASP A 373 12.97 -9.47 -9.36
CA ASP A 373 11.83 -8.65 -8.99
C ASP A 373 11.47 -8.82 -7.51
N MET A 374 10.51 -8.05 -7.01
CA MET A 374 10.02 -8.08 -5.62
C MET A 374 9.04 -9.24 -5.33
N GLY A 375 9.18 -10.36 -6.05
CA GLY A 375 8.51 -11.62 -5.79
C GLY A 375 9.38 -12.60 -5.00
N CYS A 376 9.24 -13.91 -5.28
CA CYS A 376 10.05 -14.97 -4.63
C CYS A 376 11.56 -14.82 -4.90
N SER A 377 11.95 -14.20 -6.00
CA SER A 377 13.36 -13.96 -6.39
C SER A 377 14.15 -13.24 -5.29
N ILE A 378 13.53 -12.27 -4.60
CA ILE A 378 14.21 -11.51 -3.55
C ILE A 378 14.65 -12.39 -2.35
N ARG A 379 14.06 -13.58 -2.19
CA ARG A 379 14.46 -14.54 -1.16
C ARG A 379 15.73 -15.33 -1.51
N ALA A 380 16.14 -15.25 -2.77
CA ALA A 380 17.38 -15.84 -3.24
C ALA A 380 18.57 -14.83 -3.23
N ALA A 381 18.32 -13.57 -2.86
CA ALA A 381 19.36 -12.54 -2.76
C ALA A 381 20.30 -12.72 -1.53
N PRO A 382 19.81 -13.06 -0.30
CA PRO A 382 20.68 -13.25 0.85
C PRO A 382 21.35 -14.64 0.85
N GLU A 383 22.29 -14.81 1.77
CA GLU A 383 22.84 -16.12 2.13
C GLU A 383 21.70 -17.16 2.39
N PRO A 384 21.89 -18.43 2.03
CA PRO A 384 23.11 -19.03 1.45
C PRO A 384 23.16 -18.98 -0.10
N LEU A 385 22.15 -18.47 -0.78
CA LEU A 385 22.08 -18.54 -2.26
C LEU A 385 22.86 -17.42 -2.94
N GLN A 386 22.65 -16.15 -2.53
CA GLN A 386 23.27 -14.98 -3.18
C GLN A 386 23.12 -14.96 -4.72
N ALA A 387 21.97 -15.41 -5.20
CA ALA A 387 21.69 -15.65 -6.62
C ALA A 387 21.08 -14.43 -7.35
N ILE A 388 20.76 -13.38 -6.60
CA ILE A 388 20.14 -12.14 -7.11
C ILE A 388 20.94 -10.96 -6.55
N ASP A 389 21.48 -10.14 -7.43
CA ASP A 389 22.32 -9.00 -7.04
C ASP A 389 21.49 -7.77 -6.71
N THR A 390 20.38 -7.53 -7.45
CA THR A 390 19.58 -6.33 -7.27
C THR A 390 18.12 -6.53 -7.67
N GLY A 391 17.25 -5.60 -7.22
CA GLY A 391 15.83 -5.54 -7.58
C GLY A 391 15.17 -4.32 -6.92
N PHE A 392 14.28 -3.64 -7.62
CA PHE A 392 13.72 -2.35 -7.17
C PHE A 392 12.21 -2.40 -6.94
N ALA A 393 11.45 -3.01 -7.86
CA ALA A 393 9.99 -3.02 -7.81
C ALA A 393 9.41 -4.33 -8.38
N LEU A 394 8.14 -4.59 -8.13
CA LEU A 394 7.44 -5.71 -8.77
C LEU A 394 7.41 -5.49 -10.30
N GLY A 395 8.00 -6.43 -11.04
CA GLY A 395 8.12 -6.37 -12.49
C GLY A 395 9.33 -5.60 -13.03
N SER A 396 10.27 -5.13 -12.18
CA SER A 396 11.40 -4.30 -12.62
C SER A 396 12.57 -5.08 -13.21
N ALA A 397 12.65 -6.40 -13.03
CA ALA A 397 13.83 -7.19 -13.33
C ALA A 397 14.36 -6.97 -14.75
N ILE A 398 13.48 -6.99 -15.77
CA ILE A 398 13.88 -6.86 -17.18
C ILE A 398 14.50 -5.49 -17.44
N SER A 399 13.80 -4.42 -17.12
CA SER A 399 14.30 -3.06 -17.33
C SER A 399 15.57 -2.76 -16.53
N THR A 400 15.69 -3.35 -15.32
CA THR A 400 16.89 -3.22 -14.50
C THR A 400 18.10 -3.90 -15.18
N ALA A 401 17.92 -5.14 -15.67
CA ALA A 401 18.99 -5.87 -16.36
C ALA A 401 19.41 -5.20 -17.68
N CYS A 402 18.48 -4.62 -18.43
CA CYS A 402 18.80 -3.83 -19.64
C CYS A 402 19.66 -2.58 -19.33
N GLY A 403 19.64 -2.09 -18.09
CA GLY A 403 20.45 -0.96 -17.66
C GLY A 403 21.87 -1.34 -17.19
N PHE A 404 22.24 -2.62 -17.15
CA PHE A 404 23.58 -3.04 -16.78
C PHE A 404 24.59 -2.67 -17.86
N LYS A 405 25.86 -2.44 -17.46
CA LYS A 405 26.91 -2.11 -18.39
C LYS A 405 27.17 -3.23 -19.40
N ASP A 406 27.19 -4.45 -18.89
CA ASP A 406 27.40 -5.68 -19.68
C ASP A 406 26.09 -6.48 -19.68
N LYS A 407 25.93 -7.39 -20.64
CA LYS A 407 24.74 -8.23 -20.73
C LYS A 407 24.47 -8.93 -19.41
N GLY A 408 23.26 -8.80 -18.89
CA GLY A 408 22.84 -9.38 -17.60
C GLY A 408 21.69 -10.36 -17.75
N ILE A 409 21.30 -10.94 -16.60
CA ILE A 409 20.16 -11.85 -16.50
C ILE A 409 19.05 -11.18 -15.69
N ALA A 410 17.83 -11.20 -16.22
CA ALA A 410 16.61 -10.80 -15.50
C ALA A 410 15.85 -12.04 -15.05
N VAL A 411 15.51 -12.15 -13.76
CA VAL A 411 14.66 -13.23 -13.21
C VAL A 411 13.34 -12.66 -12.75
N ILE A 412 12.26 -13.08 -13.39
CA ILE A 412 10.92 -12.51 -13.15
C ILE A 412 9.85 -13.59 -13.04
N GLY A 413 8.96 -13.47 -12.04
CA GLY A 413 7.76 -14.32 -11.92
C GLY A 413 6.68 -13.93 -12.91
N ASP A 414 5.77 -14.86 -13.24
CA ASP A 414 4.67 -14.66 -14.18
C ASP A 414 3.69 -13.55 -13.72
N PHE A 415 3.38 -13.45 -12.44
CA PHE A 415 2.55 -12.36 -11.90
C PHE A 415 3.26 -11.01 -12.05
N ALA A 416 4.55 -10.94 -11.76
CA ALA A 416 5.35 -9.72 -11.92
C ALA A 416 5.50 -9.32 -13.39
N LEU A 417 5.61 -10.31 -14.29
CA LEU A 417 5.59 -10.08 -15.74
C LEU A 417 4.26 -9.43 -16.16
N ALA A 418 3.13 -9.95 -15.68
CA ALA A 418 1.80 -9.40 -15.98
C ALA A 418 1.56 -8.04 -15.29
N HIS A 419 2.20 -7.76 -14.15
CA HIS A 419 2.07 -6.48 -13.46
C HIS A 419 2.67 -5.32 -14.28
N SER A 420 3.93 -5.40 -14.62
CA SER A 420 4.66 -4.37 -15.39
C SER A 420 5.85 -4.90 -16.19
N GLY A 421 6.30 -6.13 -15.93
CA GLY A 421 7.46 -6.70 -16.60
C GLY A 421 7.27 -6.86 -18.11
N ILE A 422 6.04 -7.08 -18.58
CA ILE A 422 5.74 -7.16 -20.02
C ILE A 422 6.04 -5.85 -20.75
N VAL A 423 5.85 -4.70 -20.11
CA VAL A 423 6.22 -3.39 -20.67
C VAL A 423 7.73 -3.27 -20.75
N GLY A 424 8.47 -3.76 -19.74
CA GLY A 424 9.92 -3.86 -19.78
C GLY A 424 10.41 -4.73 -20.94
N LEU A 425 9.76 -5.87 -21.20
CA LEU A 425 10.10 -6.75 -22.30
C LEU A 425 9.84 -6.10 -23.69
N ILE A 426 8.70 -5.42 -23.84
CA ILE A 426 8.38 -4.67 -25.06
C ILE A 426 9.44 -3.61 -25.34
N ASN A 427 9.86 -2.87 -24.33
CA ASN A 427 10.91 -1.85 -24.46
C ASN A 427 12.27 -2.48 -24.79
N ALA A 428 12.66 -3.56 -24.13
CA ALA A 428 13.91 -4.26 -24.38
C ALA A 428 14.02 -4.75 -25.84
N VAL A 429 12.92 -5.29 -26.39
CA VAL A 429 12.86 -5.69 -27.80
C VAL A 429 12.92 -4.48 -28.73
N GLY A 430 12.19 -3.40 -28.40
CA GLY A 430 12.15 -2.18 -29.20
C GLY A 430 13.48 -1.42 -29.23
N SER A 431 14.23 -1.46 -28.13
CA SER A 431 15.58 -0.83 -28.01
C SER A 431 16.70 -1.74 -28.50
N VAL A 432 16.41 -2.99 -28.82
CA VAL A 432 17.40 -4.01 -29.19
C VAL A 432 18.44 -4.22 -28.07
N ASP A 433 17.95 -4.26 -26.82
CA ASP A 433 18.82 -4.46 -25.64
C ASP A 433 19.41 -5.86 -25.61
N ASP A 434 20.58 -5.99 -24.97
CA ASP A 434 21.23 -7.27 -24.74
C ASP A 434 20.88 -7.78 -23.34
N VAL A 435 19.93 -8.73 -23.24
CA VAL A 435 19.48 -9.28 -21.95
C VAL A 435 18.99 -10.74 -22.08
N VAL A 436 19.27 -11.56 -21.07
CA VAL A 436 18.64 -12.87 -20.90
C VAL A 436 17.52 -12.76 -19.88
N VAL A 437 16.29 -13.04 -20.29
CA VAL A 437 15.11 -12.97 -19.42
C VAL A 437 14.71 -14.39 -19.03
N VAL A 438 14.72 -14.69 -17.74
CA VAL A 438 14.25 -15.95 -17.19
C VAL A 438 12.88 -15.72 -16.54
N ILE A 439 11.85 -16.30 -17.13
CA ILE A 439 10.46 -16.17 -16.63
C ILE A 439 10.10 -17.43 -15.85
N LEU A 440 9.69 -17.24 -14.60
CA LEU A 440 9.27 -18.29 -13.68
C LEU A 440 7.76 -18.40 -13.69
N GLN A 441 7.19 -19.37 -14.38
CA GLN A 441 5.76 -19.58 -14.44
C GLN A 441 5.30 -20.65 -13.46
N ASN A 442 4.66 -20.21 -12.40
CA ASN A 442 4.01 -21.09 -11.41
C ASN A 442 2.49 -20.85 -11.33
N ARG A 443 1.93 -19.98 -12.14
CA ARG A 443 0.52 -19.60 -12.25
C ARG A 443 -0.07 -18.95 -11.00
N VAL A 444 0.77 -18.50 -10.05
CA VAL A 444 0.26 -17.98 -8.77
C VAL A 444 1.16 -16.88 -8.20
N ALA A 445 0.54 -15.84 -7.64
CA ALA A 445 1.21 -14.85 -6.80
C ALA A 445 1.48 -15.45 -5.40
N ALA A 446 2.50 -16.29 -5.31
CA ALA A 446 2.75 -17.18 -4.15
C ALA A 446 3.05 -16.46 -2.84
N MET A 447 3.47 -15.17 -2.86
CA MET A 447 3.84 -14.42 -1.65
C MET A 447 2.68 -13.61 -1.07
N THR A 448 1.60 -13.40 -1.80
CA THR A 448 0.58 -12.41 -1.49
C THR A 448 -0.85 -12.96 -1.37
N GLY A 449 -1.01 -14.29 -1.30
CA GLY A 449 -2.31 -14.93 -1.07
C GLY A 449 -2.75 -15.91 -2.15
N GLY A 450 -1.88 -16.25 -3.12
CA GLY A 450 -2.16 -17.30 -4.09
C GLY A 450 -3.09 -16.90 -5.24
N GLN A 451 -3.15 -15.59 -5.57
CA GLN A 451 -3.94 -15.11 -6.72
C GLN A 451 -3.41 -15.71 -8.02
N GLU A 452 -4.33 -16.05 -8.93
CA GLU A 452 -3.97 -16.60 -10.23
C GLU A 452 -3.15 -15.58 -11.04
N ALA A 453 -2.05 -16.05 -11.63
CA ALA A 453 -1.23 -15.26 -12.54
C ALA A 453 -1.67 -15.52 -13.98
N PRO A 454 -1.85 -14.46 -14.82
CA PRO A 454 -2.18 -14.63 -16.24
C PRO A 454 -1.10 -15.38 -17.01
N ASP A 455 -1.53 -16.16 -18.00
CA ASP A 455 -0.61 -16.79 -18.95
C ASP A 455 -0.22 -15.85 -20.07
N LEU A 456 1.01 -15.42 -20.09
CA LEU A 456 1.56 -14.54 -21.12
C LEU A 456 2.51 -15.24 -22.08
N MET A 457 2.62 -16.58 -22.04
CA MET A 457 3.61 -17.32 -22.86
C MET A 457 3.44 -17.06 -24.35
N SER A 458 2.23 -17.07 -24.87
CA SER A 458 1.97 -16.80 -26.28
C SER A 458 2.37 -15.38 -26.70
N VAL A 459 2.12 -14.39 -25.82
CA VAL A 459 2.52 -12.99 -26.03
C VAL A 459 4.04 -12.88 -26.06
N VAL A 460 4.72 -13.48 -25.09
CA VAL A 460 6.19 -13.48 -25.00
C VAL A 460 6.83 -14.13 -26.23
N LYS A 461 6.32 -15.28 -26.68
CA LYS A 461 6.80 -15.95 -27.89
C LYS A 461 6.60 -15.14 -29.16
N THR A 462 5.57 -14.31 -29.19
CA THR A 462 5.33 -13.41 -30.33
C THR A 462 6.29 -12.23 -30.31
N LEU A 463 6.64 -11.73 -29.14
CA LEU A 463 7.58 -10.62 -28.97
C LEU A 463 9.05 -11.05 -29.18
N VAL A 464 9.41 -12.23 -28.68
CA VAL A 464 10.78 -12.75 -28.70
C VAL A 464 10.77 -14.15 -29.32
N SER A 465 11.23 -14.26 -30.57
CA SER A 465 11.31 -15.55 -31.28
C SER A 465 12.31 -16.51 -30.65
N ASP A 466 13.37 -15.98 -30.01
CA ASP A 466 14.34 -16.77 -29.23
C ASP A 466 13.79 -17.05 -27.82
N THR A 467 12.70 -17.81 -27.76
CA THR A 467 12.07 -18.22 -26.48
C THR A 467 12.15 -19.73 -26.33
N ILE A 468 12.89 -20.18 -25.32
CA ILE A 468 13.00 -21.59 -24.92
C ILE A 468 12.09 -21.85 -23.74
N VAL A 469 11.36 -22.98 -23.76
CA VAL A 469 10.47 -23.40 -22.68
C VAL A 469 11.00 -24.70 -22.07
N LEU A 470 11.17 -24.72 -20.76
CA LEU A 470 11.60 -25.89 -20.00
C LEU A 470 10.62 -26.19 -18.86
N GLU A 471 10.27 -27.44 -18.70
CA GLU A 471 9.54 -27.92 -17.54
C GLU A 471 10.52 -28.21 -16.39
N MET A 472 10.19 -27.67 -15.23
CA MET A 472 10.95 -27.89 -13.99
C MET A 472 10.20 -28.93 -13.15
N PRO A 473 10.81 -30.13 -12.90
CA PRO A 473 10.21 -31.12 -12.02
C PRO A 473 10.15 -30.60 -10.58
N ALA A 474 9.37 -31.27 -9.75
CA ALA A 474 9.42 -31.02 -8.29
C ALA A 474 10.89 -31.23 -7.82
N TYR A 475 11.37 -30.26 -7.05
CA TYR A 475 12.75 -30.29 -6.58
C TYR A 475 12.96 -31.39 -5.55
N THR A 476 13.96 -32.25 -5.80
CA THR A 476 14.51 -33.22 -4.86
C THR A 476 16.02 -33.14 -4.89
N SER A 477 16.69 -33.52 -3.81
CA SER A 477 18.16 -33.50 -3.74
C SER A 477 18.84 -34.29 -4.86
N ASP A 478 18.21 -35.35 -5.32
CA ASP A 478 18.76 -36.30 -6.29
C ASP A 478 18.68 -35.82 -7.75
N THR A 479 17.73 -34.89 -8.05
CA THR A 479 17.53 -34.37 -9.42
C THR A 479 18.21 -33.01 -9.65
N SER A 480 18.94 -32.49 -8.69
CA SER A 480 19.42 -31.12 -8.65
C SER A 480 20.58 -30.87 -9.64
N ASN A 481 21.60 -31.72 -9.66
CA ASN A 481 22.84 -31.41 -10.36
C ASN A 481 22.69 -31.38 -11.89
N ASP A 482 21.98 -32.34 -12.47
CA ASP A 482 21.71 -32.36 -13.91
C ASP A 482 20.90 -31.15 -14.39
N ALA A 483 19.92 -30.73 -13.59
CA ALA A 483 19.11 -29.55 -13.90
C ALA A 483 19.91 -28.24 -13.78
N GLU A 484 20.79 -28.14 -12.78
CA GLU A 484 21.70 -27.00 -12.59
C GLU A 484 22.70 -26.89 -13.76
N ASP A 485 23.37 -27.98 -14.15
CA ASP A 485 24.35 -27.99 -15.25
C ASP A 485 23.68 -27.67 -16.60
N ARG A 486 22.47 -28.21 -16.84
CA ARG A 486 21.73 -27.93 -18.06
C ARG A 486 21.31 -26.46 -18.13
N LEU A 487 20.84 -25.87 -17.03
CA LEU A 487 20.47 -24.46 -16.96
C LEU A 487 21.71 -23.59 -17.13
N LYS A 488 22.83 -23.93 -16.50
CA LYS A 488 24.10 -23.21 -16.63
C LYS A 488 24.57 -23.16 -18.08
N GLY A 489 24.60 -24.32 -18.75
CA GLY A 489 25.00 -24.39 -20.17
C GLY A 489 24.07 -23.56 -21.06
N LEU A 490 22.75 -23.62 -20.82
CA LEU A 490 21.74 -22.83 -21.56
C LEU A 490 21.95 -21.33 -21.35
N LEU A 491 22.03 -20.87 -20.09
CA LEU A 491 22.16 -19.46 -19.78
C LEU A 491 23.44 -18.87 -20.34
N LEU A 492 24.59 -19.56 -20.21
CA LEU A 492 25.85 -19.13 -20.78
C LEU A 492 25.74 -19.03 -22.30
N SER A 493 25.12 -20.01 -22.97
CA SER A 493 24.95 -19.96 -24.44
C SER A 493 24.08 -18.76 -24.88
N LYS A 494 23.12 -18.33 -24.05
CA LYS A 494 22.32 -17.16 -24.32
C LYS A 494 23.02 -15.85 -23.99
N MET A 495 23.97 -15.86 -23.06
CA MET A 495 24.84 -14.71 -22.79
C MET A 495 25.72 -14.35 -23.97
N ASP A 496 26.17 -15.36 -24.74
CA ASP A 496 27.01 -15.16 -25.93
C ASP A 496 26.23 -14.62 -27.15
N GLN A 497 24.91 -14.69 -27.14
CA GLN A 497 24.05 -14.21 -28.23
C GLN A 497 23.70 -12.72 -28.03
N LYS A 498 23.56 -11.97 -29.11
CA LYS A 498 23.04 -10.57 -29.04
C LYS A 498 21.54 -10.53 -28.97
N GLY A 499 21.02 -9.42 -28.41
CA GLY A 499 19.62 -9.15 -28.31
C GLY A 499 18.93 -9.81 -27.11
N VAL A 500 17.63 -9.78 -27.13
CA VAL A 500 16.77 -10.32 -26.07
C VAL A 500 16.57 -11.82 -26.29
N SER A 501 16.95 -12.63 -25.31
CA SER A 501 16.64 -14.07 -25.25
C SER A 501 15.72 -14.36 -24.06
N VAL A 502 14.75 -15.28 -24.21
CA VAL A 502 13.84 -15.66 -23.14
C VAL A 502 13.97 -17.14 -22.83
N VAL A 503 14.13 -17.46 -21.55
CA VAL A 503 14.04 -18.81 -20.99
C VAL A 503 12.81 -18.87 -20.09
N TYR A 504 11.82 -19.64 -20.49
CA TYR A 504 10.57 -19.83 -19.78
C TYR A 504 10.63 -21.13 -18.94
N LEU A 505 10.59 -21.02 -17.63
CA LEU A 505 10.62 -22.16 -16.72
C LEU A 505 9.23 -22.42 -16.15
N LEU A 506 8.70 -23.61 -16.43
CA LEU A 506 7.39 -24.03 -15.93
C LEU A 506 7.57 -24.87 -14.68
N GLY A 507 6.97 -24.47 -13.57
CA GLY A 507 7.06 -25.21 -12.32
C GLY A 507 5.85 -25.00 -11.43
N LYS A 508 5.39 -26.05 -10.75
CA LYS A 508 4.23 -25.96 -9.84
C LYS A 508 4.67 -25.46 -8.48
N CYS A 509 4.05 -24.39 -7.98
CA CYS A 509 4.30 -23.92 -6.63
C CYS A 509 3.71 -24.87 -5.60
N THR A 510 4.48 -25.26 -4.59
CA THR A 510 4.08 -26.19 -3.52
C THR A 510 3.24 -25.53 -2.42
N LYS A 511 3.06 -24.20 -2.49
CA LYS A 511 2.19 -23.42 -1.59
C LYS A 511 0.77 -23.21 -2.14
N GLN A 512 0.39 -23.98 -3.15
CA GLN A 512 -0.98 -23.98 -3.68
C GLN A 512 -1.90 -24.85 -2.83
#